data_3aabe47f4bf8ce4c69099a78ce2a6fe8
#
_entry.id   3aabe47f4bf8ce4c69099a78ce2a6fe8
#
_cell.length_a   1.000
_cell.length_b   1.000
_cell.length_c   1.000
_cell.angle_alpha   90.00
_cell.angle_beta   90.00
_cell.angle_gamma   90.00
#
_symmetry.space_group_name_H-M   'P 1'
#
loop_
_entity.id
_entity.type
_entity.pdbx_description
1 polymer ?
#
loop_
_entity_poly.entity_id
_entity_poly.type
_entity_poly.pdbx_seq_one_letter_code
_entity_poly.pdbx_strand_id
1 'polypeptide(L)'
;MERRNYQRYGAQAGTFAVLRSTSIELSKIKDMSMGEIAFAVIKSKPIKMGQIINISREGLAFNYIARHGGSNGLFKMDILFAQDAFYLDRLLFKPVFDFEIETDIPLNSFTIRKCGVQFGELSSQQRSRLEYFISNHTVAAADFNTTLQPPWDEEKMVPYKANERVESII
;
A
#
# COMPACT_ATOMS: atom_id res chain seq x y z
N MET A 1 13.26 -2.15 21.82
CA MET A 1 12.89 -1.03 20.92
C MET A 1 13.70 -1.17 19.64
N GLU A 2 13.12 -1.75 18.61
CA GLU A 2 13.77 -1.83 17.30
C GLU A 2 13.78 -0.44 16.68
N ARG A 3 14.93 0.21 16.61
CA ARG A 3 15.10 1.48 15.92
C ARG A 3 14.82 1.22 14.43
N ARG A 4 13.77 1.86 13.89
CA ARG A 4 13.49 1.89 12.45
C ARG A 4 14.71 2.46 11.72
N ASN A 5 15.43 1.63 10.99
CA ASN A 5 16.70 2.01 10.34
C ASN A 5 16.52 2.78 9.03
N TYR A 6 15.27 3.03 8.55
CA TYR A 6 15.03 3.56 7.22
C TYR A 6 14.16 4.82 7.25
N GLN A 7 14.65 5.82 6.53
CA GLN A 7 13.94 7.07 6.33
C GLN A 7 12.65 6.80 5.54
N ARG A 8 11.56 7.40 5.97
CA ARG A 8 10.26 7.39 5.28
C ARG A 8 10.03 8.71 4.59
N TYR A 9 9.40 8.64 3.46
CA TYR A 9 9.07 9.77 2.60
C TYR A 9 7.57 9.83 2.40
N GLY A 10 6.99 11.03 2.39
CA GLY A 10 5.59 11.22 2.04
C GLY A 10 5.36 10.93 0.56
N ALA A 11 4.33 10.16 0.24
CA ALA A 11 3.97 9.92 -1.14
C ALA A 11 3.12 11.07 -1.70
N GLN A 12 3.34 11.43 -2.96
CA GLN A 12 2.52 12.43 -3.63
C GLN A 12 1.08 11.94 -3.81
N ALA A 13 0.12 12.87 -3.87
CA ALA A 13 -1.27 12.56 -4.19
C ALA A 13 -1.37 11.81 -5.53
N GLY A 14 -2.28 10.84 -5.62
CA GLY A 14 -2.40 10.00 -6.82
C GLY A 14 -1.47 8.78 -6.84
N THR A 15 -0.77 8.51 -5.73
CA THR A 15 0.01 7.28 -5.56
C THR A 15 -0.81 6.23 -4.81
N PHE A 16 -0.99 5.07 -5.40
CA PHE A 16 -1.82 4.00 -4.87
C PHE A 16 -1.05 2.70 -4.66
N ALA A 17 -1.35 2.03 -3.55
CA ALA A 17 -1.05 0.62 -3.35
C ALA A 17 -2.24 -0.21 -3.84
N VAL A 18 -1.97 -1.23 -4.64
CA VAL A 18 -2.99 -2.11 -5.22
C VAL A 18 -2.65 -3.55 -4.87
N LEU A 19 -3.52 -4.22 -4.12
CA LEU A 19 -3.35 -5.62 -3.73
C LEU A 19 -4.22 -6.51 -4.62
N ARG A 20 -3.60 -7.51 -5.24
CA ARG A 20 -4.26 -8.43 -6.17
C ARG A 20 -3.82 -9.87 -5.95
N SER A 21 -4.74 -10.80 -6.22
CA SER A 21 -4.46 -12.23 -6.25
C SER A 21 -3.94 -12.68 -7.62
N THR A 22 -4.31 -11.97 -8.70
CA THR A 22 -3.94 -12.30 -10.08
C THR A 22 -3.03 -11.23 -10.67
N SER A 23 -2.05 -11.64 -11.48
CA SER A 23 -1.23 -10.69 -12.24
C SER A 23 -2.04 -10.14 -13.43
N ILE A 24 -2.00 -8.82 -13.62
CA ILE A 24 -2.36 -8.24 -14.92
C ILE A 24 -1.14 -8.52 -15.83
N GLU A 25 -1.40 -8.93 -17.07
CA GLU A 25 -0.33 -8.98 -18.06
C GLU A 25 0.12 -7.56 -18.41
N LEU A 26 1.20 -7.15 -17.76
CA LEU A 26 1.73 -5.79 -17.81
C LEU A 26 2.72 -5.57 -18.97
N SER A 27 2.90 -6.56 -19.83
CA SER A 27 3.76 -6.43 -21.01
C SER A 27 3.37 -5.24 -21.91
N LYS A 28 2.13 -4.77 -21.76
CA LYS A 28 1.57 -3.66 -22.57
C LYS A 28 1.53 -2.30 -21.84
N ILE A 29 1.83 -2.24 -20.55
CA ILE A 29 1.68 -0.97 -19.78
C ILE A 29 2.54 0.16 -20.32
N LYS A 30 3.70 -0.15 -20.88
CA LYS A 30 4.59 0.88 -21.44
C LYS A 30 3.96 1.71 -22.55
N ASP A 31 2.98 1.14 -23.23
CA ASP A 31 2.29 1.77 -24.36
C ASP A 31 0.88 2.28 -24.01
N MET A 32 0.47 2.11 -22.75
CA MET A 32 -0.85 2.51 -22.27
C MET A 32 -0.86 3.95 -21.78
N SER A 33 -1.93 4.65 -22.13
CA SER A 33 -2.26 5.94 -21.52
C SER A 33 -2.65 5.74 -20.04
N MET A 34 -2.63 6.82 -19.28
CA MET A 34 -3.06 6.87 -17.88
C MET A 34 -4.46 6.29 -17.66
N GLY A 35 -5.40 6.66 -18.54
CA GLY A 35 -6.77 6.17 -18.45
C GLY A 35 -6.86 4.66 -18.68
N GLU A 36 -6.08 4.13 -19.58
CA GLU A 36 -6.01 2.68 -19.85
C GLU A 36 -5.41 1.89 -18.69
N ILE A 37 -4.35 2.43 -18.05
CA ILE A 37 -3.76 1.81 -16.86
C ILE A 37 -4.77 1.81 -15.71
N ALA A 38 -5.40 2.95 -15.42
CA ALA A 38 -6.41 3.06 -14.38
C ALA A 38 -7.59 2.11 -14.63
N PHE A 39 -8.06 2.03 -15.86
CA PHE A 39 -9.12 1.12 -16.25
C PHE A 39 -8.72 -0.36 -16.09
N ALA A 40 -7.51 -0.72 -16.49
CA ALA A 40 -6.99 -2.08 -16.32
C ALA A 40 -6.89 -2.47 -14.84
N VAL A 41 -6.43 -1.54 -13.98
CA VAL A 41 -6.35 -1.74 -12.53
C VAL A 41 -7.75 -1.95 -11.94
N ILE A 42 -8.72 -1.10 -12.28
CA ILE A 42 -10.10 -1.21 -11.78
C ILE A 42 -10.75 -2.51 -12.28
N LYS A 43 -10.56 -2.84 -13.55
CA LYS A 43 -11.11 -4.06 -14.16
C LYS A 43 -10.52 -5.33 -13.56
N SER A 44 -9.31 -5.28 -13.03
CA SER A 44 -8.67 -6.42 -12.35
C SER A 44 -9.31 -6.77 -11.00
N LYS A 45 -10.27 -5.95 -10.52
CA LYS A 45 -10.95 -6.12 -9.23
C LYS A 45 -9.97 -6.30 -8.08
N PRO A 46 -9.16 -5.30 -7.77
CA PRO A 46 -8.20 -5.41 -6.68
C PRO A 46 -8.92 -5.69 -5.37
N ILE A 47 -8.29 -6.50 -4.52
CA ILE A 47 -8.84 -6.87 -3.21
C ILE A 47 -8.79 -5.68 -2.26
N LYS A 48 -7.67 -4.95 -2.30
CA LYS A 48 -7.49 -3.69 -1.60
C LYS A 48 -6.83 -2.71 -2.54
N MET A 49 -7.29 -1.48 -2.52
CA MET A 49 -6.65 -0.37 -3.22
C MET A 49 -6.76 0.87 -2.34
N GLY A 50 -5.66 1.58 -2.17
CA GLY A 50 -5.64 2.73 -1.32
C GLY A 50 -4.49 3.69 -1.58
N GLN A 51 -4.66 4.93 -1.12
CA GLN A 51 -3.67 5.98 -1.23
C GLN A 51 -2.46 5.69 -0.35
N ILE A 52 -1.27 5.69 -0.92
CA ILE A 52 -0.03 5.59 -0.16
C ILE A 52 0.19 6.89 0.61
N ILE A 53 0.45 6.76 1.91
CA ILE A 53 0.73 7.88 2.81
C ILE A 53 2.23 8.12 2.87
N ASN A 54 2.98 7.06 3.13
CA ASN A 54 4.43 7.11 3.18
C ASN A 54 5.04 5.82 2.66
N ILE A 55 6.28 5.95 2.20
CA ILE A 55 7.05 4.86 1.63
C ILE A 55 8.51 4.95 2.05
N SER A 56 9.16 3.81 2.13
CA SER A 56 10.60 3.66 2.35
C SER A 56 11.13 2.52 1.46
N ARG A 57 12.43 2.28 1.51
CA ARG A 57 13.03 1.13 0.79
C ARG A 57 12.53 -0.24 1.27
N GLU A 58 11.97 -0.31 2.50
CA GLU A 58 11.57 -1.58 3.11
C GLU A 58 10.06 -1.77 3.22
N GLY A 59 9.26 -0.76 2.95
CA GLY A 59 7.83 -0.88 3.07
C GLY A 59 7.09 0.43 2.86
N LEU A 60 5.78 0.37 2.98
CA LEU A 60 4.90 1.53 2.84
C LEU A 60 3.71 1.45 3.80
N ALA A 61 3.03 2.57 3.96
CA ALA A 61 1.73 2.63 4.60
C ALA A 61 0.71 3.30 3.65
N PHE A 62 -0.51 2.79 3.64
CA PHE A 62 -1.59 3.30 2.81
C PHE A 62 -2.92 3.25 3.53
N ASN A 63 -3.82 4.17 3.16
CA ASN A 63 -5.21 4.16 3.61
C ASN A 63 -6.09 3.54 2.53
N TYR A 64 -7.01 2.69 2.93
CA TYR A 64 -7.95 2.06 2.02
C TYR A 64 -9.36 1.97 2.61
N ILE A 65 -10.35 1.83 1.75
CA ILE A 65 -11.74 1.59 2.14
C ILE A 65 -11.93 0.09 2.28
N ALA A 66 -12.24 -0.37 3.48
CA ALA A 66 -12.54 -1.77 3.73
C ALA A 66 -13.92 -2.13 3.18
N ARG A 67 -13.98 -3.24 2.45
CA ARG A 67 -15.23 -3.88 2.05
C ARG A 67 -15.50 -5.05 2.99
N HIS A 68 -16.77 -5.29 3.29
CA HIS A 68 -17.16 -6.48 4.04
C HIS A 68 -16.84 -7.73 3.20
N GLY A 69 -16.08 -8.63 3.78
CA GLY A 69 -15.64 -9.86 3.15
C GLY A 69 -14.11 -9.92 3.09
N GLY A 70 -13.50 -10.60 4.06
CA GLY A 70 -12.07 -10.89 4.04
C GLY A 70 -11.76 -11.90 2.93
N SER A 71 -10.76 -11.66 2.12
CA SER A 71 -10.23 -12.68 1.24
C SER A 71 -8.95 -13.24 1.83
N ASN A 72 -8.94 -14.53 2.09
CA ASN A 72 -7.74 -15.25 2.50
C ASN A 72 -6.99 -15.67 1.24
N GLY A 73 -5.75 -15.26 1.09
CA GLY A 73 -4.94 -15.65 -0.05
C GLY A 73 -3.56 -14.99 -0.07
N LEU A 74 -2.70 -15.52 -0.93
CA LEU A 74 -1.41 -14.90 -1.22
C LEU A 74 -1.63 -13.74 -2.18
N PHE A 75 -1.33 -12.54 -1.71
CA PHE A 75 -1.46 -11.33 -2.52
C PHE A 75 -0.10 -10.79 -2.89
N LYS A 76 -0.05 -10.13 -4.02
CA LYS A 76 1.06 -9.29 -4.44
C LYS A 76 0.60 -7.84 -4.43
N MET A 77 1.53 -6.96 -4.16
CA MET A 77 1.29 -5.54 -4.15
C MET A 77 1.89 -4.89 -5.38
N ASP A 78 1.14 -3.98 -5.94
CA ASP A 78 1.64 -3.09 -6.97
C ASP A 78 1.59 -1.65 -6.46
N ILE A 79 2.51 -0.82 -6.96
CA ILE A 79 2.52 0.63 -6.73
C ILE A 79 2.19 1.31 -8.05
N LEU A 80 1.15 2.13 -8.03
CA LEU A 80 0.71 2.93 -9.16
C LEU A 80 0.83 4.41 -8.82
N PHE A 81 1.53 5.17 -9.63
CA PHE A 81 1.48 6.63 -9.58
C PHE A 81 0.86 7.15 -10.87
N ALA A 82 -0.35 7.65 -10.72
CA ALA A 82 -1.19 7.95 -11.86
C ALA A 82 -0.66 9.07 -12.74
N GLN A 83 -0.03 10.12 -12.21
CA GLN A 83 0.38 11.29 -12.98
C GLN A 83 1.51 11.01 -13.98
N ASP A 84 2.44 10.11 -13.64
CA ASP A 84 3.61 9.82 -14.48
C ASP A 84 3.55 8.41 -15.08
N ALA A 85 2.38 7.77 -15.10
CA ALA A 85 2.21 6.40 -15.57
C ALA A 85 3.23 5.41 -14.96
N PHE A 86 3.69 5.70 -13.72
CA PHE A 86 4.60 4.81 -13.01
C PHE A 86 3.84 3.61 -12.47
N TYR A 87 4.39 2.45 -12.73
CA TYR A 87 3.83 1.20 -12.23
C TYR A 87 4.95 0.25 -11.82
N LEU A 88 4.90 -0.21 -10.58
CA LEU A 88 5.82 -1.20 -10.02
C LEU A 88 5.00 -2.39 -9.52
N ASP A 89 5.20 -3.54 -10.13
CA ASP A 89 4.34 -4.69 -9.95
C ASP A 89 4.95 -5.83 -9.14
N ARG A 90 4.07 -6.71 -8.66
CA ARG A 90 4.38 -8.01 -8.06
C ARG A 90 5.34 -7.96 -6.87
N LEU A 91 5.25 -6.92 -6.06
CA LEU A 91 6.01 -6.82 -4.81
C LEU A 91 5.50 -7.86 -3.82
N LEU A 92 6.41 -8.67 -3.31
CA LEU A 92 6.14 -9.52 -2.15
C LEU A 92 6.11 -8.63 -0.91
N PHE A 93 5.19 -8.91 0.00
CA PHE A 93 5.06 -8.14 1.22
C PHE A 93 4.48 -8.98 2.35
N LYS A 94 4.67 -8.50 3.58
CA LYS A 94 3.96 -8.96 4.76
C LYS A 94 3.27 -7.77 5.44
N PRO A 95 2.03 -7.90 5.91
CA PRO A 95 1.40 -6.87 6.72
C PRO A 95 2.11 -6.75 8.07
N VAL A 96 2.29 -5.51 8.52
CA VAL A 96 2.88 -5.17 9.82
C VAL A 96 1.78 -4.70 10.77
N PHE A 97 0.84 -3.90 10.26
CA PHE A 97 -0.35 -3.46 10.98
C PHE A 97 -1.49 -3.20 10.00
N ASP A 98 -2.72 -3.31 10.49
CA ASP A 98 -3.94 -2.97 9.78
C ASP A 98 -5.00 -2.59 10.83
N PHE A 99 -5.37 -1.32 10.91
CA PHE A 99 -6.33 -0.82 11.88
C PHE A 99 -7.30 0.19 11.27
N GLU A 100 -8.45 0.32 11.91
CA GLU A 100 -9.48 1.28 11.53
C GLU A 100 -9.09 2.70 11.93
N ILE A 101 -9.35 3.65 11.04
CA ILE A 101 -9.18 5.07 11.30
C ILE A 101 -10.54 5.63 11.69
N GLU A 102 -10.62 6.22 12.87
CA GLU A 102 -11.79 7.00 13.27
C GLU A 102 -11.89 8.24 12.38
N THR A 103 -13.08 8.47 11.82
CA THR A 103 -13.39 9.64 11.02
C THR A 103 -14.50 10.42 11.67
N ASP A 104 -14.39 11.74 11.71
CA ASP A 104 -15.42 12.63 12.25
C ASP A 104 -16.69 12.64 11.39
N ILE A 105 -16.63 12.09 10.20
CA ILE A 105 -17.77 11.96 9.29
C ILE A 105 -18.33 10.55 9.44
N PRO A 106 -19.59 10.39 9.89
CA PRO A 106 -20.20 9.07 9.96
C PRO A 106 -20.39 8.52 8.55
N LEU A 107 -19.45 7.69 8.12
CA LEU A 107 -19.54 6.94 6.88
C LEU A 107 -20.40 5.70 7.13
N ASN A 108 -21.73 5.86 7.02
CA ASN A 108 -22.71 4.83 7.38
C ASN A 108 -22.52 3.46 6.70
N SER A 109 -21.58 3.31 5.79
CA SER A 109 -21.38 2.09 5.00
C SER A 109 -19.92 1.73 4.71
N PHE A 110 -18.96 2.57 5.10
CA PHE A 110 -17.56 2.37 4.77
C PHE A 110 -16.67 2.55 5.98
N THR A 111 -15.70 1.68 6.10
CA THR A 111 -14.64 1.79 7.11
C THR A 111 -13.34 2.15 6.41
N ILE A 112 -12.71 3.23 6.84
CA ILE A 112 -11.36 3.58 6.37
C ILE A 112 -10.36 2.88 7.28
N ARG A 113 -9.41 2.19 6.69
CA ARG A 113 -8.35 1.50 7.41
C ARG A 113 -6.97 1.96 6.95
N LYS A 114 -6.03 1.94 7.87
CA LYS A 114 -4.61 2.19 7.60
C LYS A 114 -3.86 0.87 7.69
N CYS A 115 -3.15 0.53 6.62
CA CYS A 115 -2.35 -0.67 6.54
C CYS A 115 -0.87 -0.29 6.34
N GLY A 116 -0.01 -0.90 7.13
CA GLY A 116 1.43 -0.84 6.94
C GLY A 116 1.96 -2.20 6.52
N VAL A 117 2.85 -2.20 5.55
CA VAL A 117 3.45 -3.41 5.01
C VAL A 117 4.97 -3.28 4.96
N GLN A 118 5.64 -4.41 5.11
CA GLN A 118 7.06 -4.56 4.86
C GLN A 118 7.24 -5.33 3.56
N PHE A 119 8.09 -4.84 2.66
CA PHE A 119 8.43 -5.56 1.44
C PHE A 119 9.21 -6.84 1.77
N GLY A 120 8.97 -7.86 0.98
CA GLY A 120 9.80 -9.05 0.95
C GLY A 120 11.05 -8.83 0.12
N GLU A 121 11.61 -9.91 -0.38
CA GLU A 121 12.77 -9.84 -1.26
C GLU A 121 12.40 -9.17 -2.59
N LEU A 122 13.14 -8.11 -2.91
CA LEU A 122 12.98 -7.36 -4.16
C LEU A 122 14.04 -7.78 -5.17
N SER A 123 13.64 -8.01 -6.41
CA SER A 123 14.59 -8.15 -7.51
C SER A 123 15.40 -6.86 -7.70
N SER A 124 16.54 -6.94 -8.35
CA SER A 124 17.38 -5.77 -8.67
C SER A 124 16.59 -4.71 -9.45
N GLN A 125 15.77 -5.14 -10.39
CA GLN A 125 14.90 -4.24 -11.16
C GLN A 125 13.84 -3.57 -10.31
N GLN A 126 13.16 -4.31 -9.44
CA GLN A 126 12.17 -3.75 -8.51
C GLN A 126 12.82 -2.75 -7.56
N ARG A 127 14.01 -3.07 -7.03
CA ARG A 127 14.76 -2.17 -6.15
C ARG A 127 15.13 -0.86 -6.85
N SER A 128 15.68 -0.92 -8.05
CA SER A 128 16.04 0.27 -8.82
C SER A 128 14.83 1.13 -9.14
N ARG A 129 13.70 0.52 -9.49
CA ARG A 129 12.46 1.26 -9.77
C ARG A 129 11.85 1.88 -8.52
N LEU A 130 11.92 1.17 -7.38
CA LEU A 130 11.47 1.72 -6.10
C LEU A 130 12.33 2.92 -5.68
N GLU A 131 13.64 2.84 -5.83
CA GLU A 131 14.56 3.94 -5.54
C GLU A 131 14.31 5.14 -6.46
N TYR A 132 14.07 4.90 -7.74
CA TYR A 132 13.66 5.94 -8.68
C TYR A 132 12.37 6.63 -8.22
N PHE A 133 11.37 5.86 -7.84
CA PHE A 133 10.10 6.39 -7.33
C PHE A 133 10.31 7.24 -6.08
N ILE A 134 11.06 6.75 -5.10
CA ILE A 134 11.35 7.49 -3.87
C ILE A 134 12.07 8.81 -4.17
N SER A 135 13.01 8.81 -5.09
CA SER A 135 13.80 10.00 -5.41
C SER A 135 13.03 11.07 -6.19
N ASN A 136 12.03 10.67 -6.98
CA ASN A 136 11.38 11.58 -7.93
C ASN A 136 9.91 11.90 -7.60
N HIS A 137 9.25 11.05 -6.80
CA HIS A 137 7.79 11.11 -6.58
C HIS A 137 7.41 11.13 -5.10
N THR A 138 8.34 11.48 -4.23
CA THR A 138 8.08 11.65 -2.80
C THR A 138 8.57 13.00 -2.30
N VAL A 139 8.07 13.39 -1.13
CA VAL A 139 8.50 14.58 -0.41
C VAL A 139 9.24 14.17 0.86
N ALA A 140 10.22 14.95 1.28
CA ALA A 140 10.99 14.67 2.49
C ALA A 140 10.08 14.67 3.72
N ALA A 141 10.39 13.82 4.71
CA ALA A 141 9.58 13.66 5.92
C ALA A 141 9.41 14.96 6.73
N ALA A 142 10.32 15.92 6.59
CA ALA A 142 10.23 17.21 7.27
C ALA A 142 9.02 18.05 6.81
N ASP A 143 8.63 17.93 5.55
CA ASP A 143 7.51 18.69 4.98
C ASP A 143 6.16 18.05 5.28
N PHE A 144 6.17 16.77 5.67
CA PHE A 144 4.96 15.99 5.93
C PHE A 144 4.37 16.25 7.32
N ASN A 145 5.21 16.57 8.30
CA ASN A 145 4.77 16.82 9.67
C ASN A 145 4.02 18.14 9.87
N THR A 146 4.03 19.04 8.88
CA THR A 146 3.40 20.36 9.00
C THR A 146 1.96 20.37 8.52
N THR A 147 1.51 19.40 7.72
CA THR A 147 0.19 19.47 7.06
C THR A 147 -0.82 18.44 7.54
N LEU A 148 -0.40 17.31 8.10
CA LEU A 148 -1.29 16.24 8.58
C LEU A 148 -0.68 15.52 9.78
N GLN A 149 -0.65 16.16 10.95
CA GLN A 149 -0.59 15.40 12.20
C GLN A 149 -2.02 14.97 12.56
N PRO A 150 -2.37 13.72 12.31
CA PRO A 150 -3.51 13.17 13.01
C PRO A 150 -3.10 12.89 14.47
N PRO A 151 -4.02 13.09 15.40
CA PRO A 151 -3.75 12.91 16.82
C PRO A 151 -3.80 11.43 17.21
N TRP A 152 -2.88 10.61 16.74
CA TRP A 152 -2.80 9.25 17.27
C TRP A 152 -1.53 8.98 18.02
N ASP A 153 -1.80 8.51 19.19
CA ASP A 153 -0.87 7.95 20.12
C ASP A 153 -0.38 6.59 19.62
N GLU A 154 0.89 6.47 19.25
CA GLU A 154 1.48 5.20 18.78
C GLU A 154 1.41 4.07 19.85
N GLU A 155 1.09 4.39 21.09
CA GLU A 155 0.98 3.43 22.19
C GLU A 155 -0.31 2.57 22.15
N LYS A 156 -1.28 2.92 21.33
CA LYS A 156 -2.56 2.18 21.22
C LYS A 156 -2.65 1.21 20.05
N MET A 157 -1.55 0.93 19.38
CA MET A 157 -1.53 -0.03 18.29
C MET A 157 -1.62 -1.47 18.82
N VAL A 158 -2.78 -2.08 18.66
CA VAL A 158 -2.93 -3.53 18.87
C VAL A 158 -2.28 -4.24 17.67
N PRO A 159 -1.27 -5.10 17.88
CA PRO A 159 -0.64 -5.82 16.79
C PRO A 159 -1.67 -6.76 16.12
N TYR A 160 -1.64 -6.80 14.80
CA TYR A 160 -2.42 -7.72 13.99
C TYR A 160 -2.13 -9.16 14.42
N LYS A 161 -3.11 -9.83 15.04
CA LYS A 161 -3.07 -11.28 15.24
C LYS A 161 -3.54 -11.93 13.96
N ALA A 162 -2.60 -12.49 13.18
CA ALA A 162 -2.94 -13.45 12.15
C ALA A 162 -3.76 -14.56 12.80
N ASN A 163 -4.98 -14.80 12.31
CA ASN A 163 -5.79 -15.94 12.74
C ASN A 163 -5.06 -17.22 12.31
N GLU A 164 -4.27 -17.76 13.20
CA GLU A 164 -3.84 -19.14 13.14
C GLU A 164 -5.06 -20.04 13.44
N ARG A 165 -5.77 -20.44 12.41
CA ARG A 165 -6.54 -21.68 12.41
C ARG A 165 -6.09 -22.48 11.21
N VAL A 166 -5.00 -23.17 11.41
CA VAL A 166 -4.72 -24.40 10.68
C VAL A 166 -5.39 -25.51 11.51
N GLU A 167 -6.64 -25.79 11.21
CA GLU A 167 -7.22 -27.06 11.64
C GLU A 167 -6.72 -28.14 10.68
N SER A 168 -5.84 -28.97 11.19
CA SER A 168 -5.50 -30.27 10.63
C SER A 168 -6.77 -31.07 10.42
N ILE A 169 -7.06 -31.43 9.16
CA ILE A 169 -8.00 -32.53 8.86
C ILE A 169 -7.15 -33.70 8.41
N ILE A 170 -7.23 -34.74 9.25
CA ILE A 170 -6.80 -36.10 9.00
C ILE A 170 -7.70 -36.73 7.93
#